data_13a2a419e1988eada72ebbde32e86b1d
#
_entry.id   13a2a419e1988eada72ebbde32e86b1d
#
_cell.length_a   1.000
_cell.length_b   1.000
_cell.length_c   1.000
_cell.angle_alpha   90.00
_cell.angle_beta   90.00
_cell.angle_gamma   90.00
#
_symmetry.space_group_name_H-M   'P 1'
#
loop_
_entity.id
_entity.type
_entity.pdbx_description
1 polymer ?
#
loop_
_entity_poly.entity_id
_entity_poly.type
_entity_poly.pdbx_seq_one_letter_code
_entity_poly.pdbx_strand_id
1 'polypeptide(L)'
;MPKRVKRRKQFRGSMRGKALRGNKITYGEFGLVAMEPHWIKSNQIEAARIAMTRHTKRGGKVWIKIFPDKPVTKTPAETRMGKGKGALEYWVAVVKPGRVMFEIAGVPEEVAREALRLAMHKLPVKCKIVSKADLEGGAGSEE
;
A
#
# COMPACT_ATOMS: atom_id res chain seq x y z
N MET A 1 3.57 11.36 6.65
CA MET A 1 2.34 12.14 6.80
C MET A 1 2.47 13.50 6.20
N PRO A 2 1.38 14.01 5.67
CA PRO A 2 1.41 15.32 5.06
C PRO A 2 1.61 16.38 6.13
N LYS A 3 2.42 17.36 5.80
CA LYS A 3 2.63 18.39 6.73
C LYS A 3 1.47 19.30 6.83
N ARG A 4 0.70 19.49 5.80
CA ARG A 4 -0.39 20.37 5.82
C ARG A 4 -1.62 19.72 5.37
N VAL A 5 -2.70 19.83 6.03
CA VAL A 5 -3.94 19.22 5.70
C VAL A 5 -5.01 20.27 5.57
N LYS A 6 -5.48 20.49 4.35
CA LYS A 6 -6.48 21.44 4.16
C LYS A 6 -7.78 20.97 4.68
N ARG A 7 -8.08 19.70 4.61
CA ARG A 7 -9.31 19.21 5.08
C ARG A 7 -9.08 18.01 5.91
N ARG A 8 -9.45 17.97 7.11
CA ARG A 8 -9.23 16.85 7.92
C ARG A 8 -10.15 15.74 7.64
N LYS A 9 -11.34 15.97 7.25
CA LYS A 9 -12.24 14.92 6.91
C LYS A 9 -12.47 14.95 5.45
N GLN A 10 -12.35 13.85 4.78
CA GLN A 10 -12.56 13.77 3.36
C GLN A 10 -13.72 12.86 3.10
N PHE A 11 -14.38 13.03 1.97
CA PHE A 11 -15.45 12.17 1.60
C PHE A 11 -14.92 10.78 1.39
N ARG A 12 -15.74 9.79 1.72
CA ARG A 12 -15.35 8.48 1.51
C ARG A 12 -15.14 8.21 0.07
N GLY A 13 -15.86 8.75 -0.78
CA GLY A 13 -15.64 8.53 -2.18
C GLY A 13 -15.79 7.09 -2.58
N SER A 14 -15.62 6.84 -3.84
CA SER A 14 -15.77 5.52 -4.39
C SER A 14 -14.45 4.80 -4.38
N MET A 15 -14.45 3.57 -3.97
CA MET A 15 -13.25 2.77 -4.05
C MET A 15 -13.33 1.77 -5.17
N ARG A 16 -14.34 1.89 -6.04
CA ARG A 16 -14.43 1.01 -7.17
C ARG A 16 -13.55 1.45 -8.30
N GLY A 17 -13.37 0.64 -9.27
CA GLY A 17 -12.58 0.97 -10.42
C GLY A 17 -11.15 0.57 -10.23
N LYS A 18 -10.41 0.62 -11.31
CA LYS A 18 -9.02 0.26 -11.27
C LYS A 18 -8.15 1.46 -11.09
N ALA A 19 -6.96 1.25 -10.60
CA ALA A 19 -6.01 2.32 -10.47
C ALA A 19 -5.58 2.75 -11.85
N LEU A 20 -5.65 4.03 -12.12
CA LEU A 20 -5.18 4.55 -13.39
C LEU A 20 -3.74 4.99 -13.28
N ARG A 21 -3.29 5.28 -12.07
CA ARG A 21 -1.92 5.63 -11.86
C ARG A 21 -1.34 4.64 -10.94
N GLY A 22 -0.08 4.40 -10.99
CA GLY A 22 0.59 3.50 -10.09
C GLY A 22 0.30 2.05 -10.39
N ASN A 23 -0.09 1.75 -11.64
CA ASN A 23 -0.34 0.38 -12.00
C ASN A 23 0.83 -0.23 -12.78
N LYS A 24 1.97 0.40 -12.75
CA LYS A 24 3.15 -0.12 -13.42
C LYS A 24 4.31 -0.15 -12.46
N ILE A 25 5.23 -1.08 -12.70
CA ILE A 25 6.45 -1.11 -11.90
C ILE A 25 7.42 -0.14 -12.54
N THR A 26 7.91 0.79 -11.76
CA THR A 26 8.76 1.84 -12.26
C THR A 26 10.22 1.63 -11.93
N TYR A 27 10.51 1.39 -10.68
CA TYR A 27 11.89 1.28 -10.24
C TYR A 27 12.37 -0.14 -10.00
N GLY A 28 11.47 -1.03 -9.63
CA GLY A 28 11.87 -2.37 -9.24
C GLY A 28 11.74 -3.36 -10.37
N GLU A 29 11.90 -4.61 -10.04
CA GLU A 29 11.73 -5.68 -10.98
C GLU A 29 10.51 -6.51 -10.65
N PHE A 30 10.10 -6.50 -9.42
CA PHE A 30 8.92 -7.21 -8.97
C PHE A 30 8.09 -6.28 -8.10
N GLY A 31 6.82 -6.50 -8.07
CA GLY A 31 5.95 -5.64 -7.28
C GLY A 31 4.79 -6.39 -6.66
N LEU A 32 4.19 -5.76 -5.69
CA LEU A 32 3.02 -6.28 -5.03
C LEU A 32 1.84 -5.42 -5.42
N VAL A 33 0.85 -6.03 -6.02
CA VAL A 33 -0.28 -5.30 -6.58
C VAL A 33 -1.53 -5.61 -5.78
N ALA A 34 -2.31 -4.59 -5.49
CA ALA A 34 -3.57 -4.78 -4.78
C ALA A 34 -4.60 -5.35 -5.73
N MET A 35 -5.36 -6.32 -5.25
CA MET A 35 -6.37 -6.96 -6.07
C MET A 35 -7.76 -6.50 -5.73
N GLU A 36 -7.91 -5.72 -4.70
CA GLU A 36 -9.21 -5.22 -4.30
C GLU A 36 -9.03 -3.85 -3.67
N PRO A 37 -10.08 -3.04 -3.58
CA PRO A 37 -9.94 -1.73 -2.98
C PRO A 37 -9.86 -1.86 -1.48
N HIS A 38 -9.05 -1.04 -0.85
CA HIS A 38 -8.91 -1.09 0.59
C HIS A 38 -8.19 0.15 1.11
N TRP A 39 -8.37 0.41 2.38
CA TRP A 39 -7.65 1.45 3.07
C TRP A 39 -6.53 0.76 3.84
N ILE A 40 -5.31 1.18 3.64
CA ILE A 40 -4.17 0.56 4.29
C ILE A 40 -3.57 1.56 5.26
N LYS A 41 -3.48 1.17 6.52
CA LYS A 41 -2.97 2.07 7.54
C LYS A 41 -1.47 2.23 7.45
N SER A 42 -0.99 3.36 7.91
CA SER A 42 0.44 3.61 7.85
C SER A 42 1.25 2.55 8.59
N ASN A 43 0.74 2.05 9.71
CA ASN A 43 1.51 1.05 10.43
C ASN A 43 1.52 -0.29 9.68
N GLN A 44 0.52 -0.57 8.86
CA GLN A 44 0.53 -1.77 8.04
C GLN A 44 1.55 -1.63 6.91
N ILE A 45 1.65 -0.44 6.35
CA ILE A 45 2.63 -0.18 5.31
C ILE A 45 4.03 -0.35 5.88
N GLU A 46 4.24 0.17 7.07
CA GLU A 46 5.55 0.07 7.68
C GLU A 46 5.88 -1.38 8.05
N ALA A 47 4.91 -2.12 8.54
CA ALA A 47 5.13 -3.52 8.88
C ALA A 47 5.51 -4.32 7.63
N ALA A 48 4.85 -4.03 6.51
CA ALA A 48 5.16 -4.73 5.28
C ALA A 48 6.58 -4.39 4.82
N ARG A 49 6.96 -3.11 4.92
CA ARG A 49 8.28 -2.69 4.52
C ARG A 49 9.35 -3.41 5.35
N ILE A 50 9.11 -3.48 6.65
CA ILE A 50 10.08 -4.12 7.53
C ILE A 50 10.20 -5.60 7.19
N ALA A 51 9.07 -6.26 6.91
CA ALA A 51 9.12 -7.66 6.58
C ALA A 51 9.96 -7.90 5.32
N MET A 52 9.81 -7.03 4.34
CA MET A 52 10.58 -7.18 3.11
C MET A 52 12.06 -6.93 3.34
N THR A 53 12.39 -5.84 4.03
CA THR A 53 13.79 -5.52 4.19
C THR A 53 14.48 -6.52 5.10
N ARG A 54 13.76 -7.07 6.05
CA ARG A 54 14.35 -8.06 6.91
C ARG A 54 14.68 -9.34 6.14
N HIS A 55 13.82 -9.70 5.22
CA HIS A 55 14.07 -10.91 4.44
C HIS A 55 15.22 -10.73 3.46
N THR A 56 15.28 -9.59 2.81
CA THR A 56 16.34 -9.36 1.83
C THR A 56 17.64 -8.96 2.50
N LYS A 57 17.57 -8.59 3.74
CA LYS A 57 18.73 -8.16 4.47
C LYS A 57 19.32 -6.97 3.78
N ARG A 58 20.56 -6.99 3.39
CA ARG A 58 21.09 -5.86 2.74
C ARG A 58 21.20 -6.05 1.30
N GLY A 59 20.58 -7.06 0.75
CA GLY A 59 20.82 -7.36 -0.64
C GLY A 59 19.93 -6.68 -1.61
N GLY A 60 18.95 -5.99 -1.27
CA GLY A 60 18.06 -5.46 -2.26
C GLY A 60 17.61 -4.07 -1.96
N LYS A 61 16.72 -3.57 -2.80
CA LYS A 61 16.16 -2.27 -2.63
C LYS A 61 14.68 -2.38 -2.68
N VAL A 62 13.98 -1.64 -1.83
CA VAL A 62 12.54 -1.70 -1.72
C VAL A 62 12.01 -0.29 -1.88
N TRP A 63 10.97 -0.15 -2.67
CA TRP A 63 10.29 1.14 -2.83
C TRP A 63 8.87 1.02 -2.37
N ILE A 64 8.38 2.01 -1.65
CA ILE A 64 7.00 2.05 -1.22
C ILE A 64 6.31 3.01 -2.14
N LYS A 65 5.30 2.53 -2.86
CA LYS A 65 4.65 3.34 -3.87
C LYS A 65 3.32 3.92 -3.43
N ILE A 66 2.91 3.68 -2.22
CA ILE A 66 1.68 4.26 -1.70
C ILE A 66 2.03 5.10 -0.49
N PHE A 67 1.20 6.07 -0.22
CA PHE A 67 1.45 6.99 0.86
C PHE A 67 0.18 7.19 1.66
N PRO A 68 0.24 7.16 2.98
CA PRO A 68 -0.96 7.32 3.80
C PRO A 68 -1.30 8.81 3.93
N ASP A 69 -2.06 9.30 2.99
CA ASP A 69 -2.40 10.71 2.97
C ASP A 69 -3.85 11.03 3.33
N LYS A 70 -4.63 10.03 3.66
CA LYS A 70 -6.01 10.28 4.03
C LYS A 70 -6.16 10.16 5.53
N PRO A 71 -6.61 11.22 6.20
CA PRO A 71 -6.78 11.14 7.64
C PRO A 71 -8.08 10.46 8.00
N VAL A 72 -8.05 9.65 9.02
CA VAL A 72 -9.22 8.97 9.50
C VAL A 72 -9.38 9.30 10.95
N THR A 73 -10.53 9.83 11.32
CA THR A 73 -10.77 10.14 12.70
C THR A 73 -11.63 9.06 13.29
N LYS A 74 -11.52 8.88 14.57
CA LYS A 74 -12.25 7.88 15.23
C LYS A 74 -12.96 8.50 16.39
N THR A 75 -14.17 8.07 16.65
CA THR A 75 -14.91 8.59 17.76
C THR A 75 -14.95 7.53 18.82
N PRO A 76 -14.12 7.65 19.80
CA PRO A 76 -14.08 6.61 20.83
C PRO A 76 -15.33 6.64 21.64
N ALA A 77 -15.58 5.53 22.27
CA ALA A 77 -16.74 5.44 23.10
C ALA A 77 -16.75 6.51 24.14
N GLU A 78 -15.60 6.91 24.55
CA GLU A 78 -15.53 7.88 25.57
C GLU A 78 -15.73 9.25 25.11
N THR A 79 -15.97 9.47 23.89
CA THR A 79 -16.10 10.82 23.45
C THR A 79 -17.28 11.43 24.11
N ARG A 80 -18.14 10.64 24.64
CA ARG A 80 -19.24 11.24 25.27
C ARG A 80 -18.78 12.03 26.39
N MET A 81 -17.57 11.92 26.76
CA MET A 81 -17.12 12.73 27.81
C MET A 81 -16.87 14.08 27.34
N GLY A 82 -17.13 14.37 26.20
CA GLY A 82 -17.03 15.71 25.82
C GLY A 82 -15.81 16.15 25.18
N LYS A 83 -14.80 15.47 25.21
CA LYS A 83 -13.73 15.92 24.54
C LYS A 83 -13.66 15.40 23.32
N GLY A 84 -14.48 15.08 22.73
CA GLY A 84 -14.29 14.49 21.67
C GLY A 84 -14.34 14.86 20.41
N LYS A 85 -14.11 15.73 20.03
CA LYS A 85 -14.07 15.97 18.82
C LYS A 85 -13.38 15.09 18.11
N GLY A 86 -13.63 14.54 17.17
CA GLY A 86 -12.94 13.58 16.44
C GLY A 86 -11.51 13.88 16.30
N ALA A 87 -10.74 13.34 17.10
CA ALA A 87 -9.32 13.51 16.99
C ALA A 87 -8.84 12.66 15.87
N LEU A 88 -7.77 13.10 15.24
CA LEU A 88 -7.18 12.35 14.18
C LEU A 88 -6.57 11.09 14.76
N GLU A 89 -7.03 9.94 14.32
CA GLU A 89 -6.50 8.70 14.84
C GLU A 89 -5.38 8.11 14.03
N TYR A 90 -5.48 8.13 12.75
CA TYR A 90 -4.45 7.53 11.93
C TYR A 90 -4.61 7.96 10.48
N TRP A 91 -3.61 7.62 9.72
CA TRP A 91 -3.60 7.96 8.31
C TRP A 91 -3.63 6.67 7.49
N VAL A 92 -4.28 6.71 6.36
CA VAL A 92 -4.38 5.54 5.50
C VAL A 92 -4.09 5.91 4.06
N ALA A 93 -3.67 4.92 3.30
CA ALA A 93 -3.53 5.05 1.87
C ALA A 93 -4.74 4.34 1.26
N VAL A 94 -5.40 4.98 0.32
CA VAL A 94 -6.54 4.38 -0.35
C VAL A 94 -6.02 3.74 -1.61
N VAL A 95 -6.17 2.43 -1.73
CA VAL A 95 -5.68 1.74 -2.92
C VAL A 95 -6.85 1.18 -3.69
N LYS A 96 -6.66 1.07 -4.98
CA LYS A 96 -7.66 0.50 -5.87
C LYS A 96 -7.05 -0.72 -6.55
N PRO A 97 -7.89 -1.59 -7.09
CA PRO A 97 -7.35 -2.79 -7.74
C PRO A 97 -6.38 -2.40 -8.85
N GLY A 98 -5.27 -3.10 -8.93
CA GLY A 98 -4.26 -2.82 -9.92
C GLY A 98 -3.15 -1.89 -9.47
N ARG A 99 -3.28 -1.32 -8.29
CA ARG A 99 -2.26 -0.41 -7.80
C ARG A 99 -1.04 -1.18 -7.33
N VAL A 100 0.15 -0.79 -7.81
CA VAL A 100 1.39 -1.38 -7.35
C VAL A 100 1.74 -0.67 -6.05
N MET A 101 1.77 -1.41 -4.97
CA MET A 101 2.00 -0.82 -3.66
C MET A 101 3.45 -0.82 -3.24
N PHE A 102 4.17 -1.88 -3.59
CA PHE A 102 5.59 -1.98 -3.25
C PHE A 102 6.35 -2.53 -4.42
N GLU A 103 7.62 -2.18 -4.52
CA GLU A 103 8.48 -2.71 -5.57
C GLU A 103 9.77 -3.16 -4.93
N ILE A 104 10.42 -4.14 -5.54
CA ILE A 104 11.67 -4.66 -5.02
C ILE A 104 12.57 -5.01 -6.18
N ALA A 105 13.86 -4.82 -6.01
CA ALA A 105 14.85 -5.15 -7.02
C ALA A 105 16.17 -5.46 -6.35
N GLY A 106 17.09 -5.99 -7.12
CA GLY A 106 18.43 -6.22 -6.63
C GLY A 106 18.62 -7.53 -5.91
N VAL A 107 17.66 -8.44 -6.00
CA VAL A 107 17.79 -9.77 -5.39
C VAL A 107 17.27 -10.78 -6.38
N PRO A 108 17.63 -12.04 -6.21
CA PRO A 108 17.12 -13.07 -7.09
C PRO A 108 15.62 -13.19 -7.02
N GLU A 109 15.02 -13.69 -8.07
CA GLU A 109 13.58 -13.76 -8.15
C GLU A 109 12.94 -14.49 -6.96
N GLU A 110 13.49 -15.61 -6.56
CA GLU A 110 12.91 -16.33 -5.47
C GLU A 110 12.97 -15.56 -4.17
N VAL A 111 14.02 -14.80 -3.97
CA VAL A 111 14.12 -13.98 -2.76
C VAL A 111 13.12 -12.86 -2.83
N ALA A 112 12.99 -12.25 -4.01
CA ALA A 112 12.03 -11.16 -4.17
C ALA A 112 10.60 -11.62 -3.94
N ARG A 113 10.25 -12.77 -4.50
CA ARG A 113 8.90 -13.26 -4.35
C ARG A 113 8.58 -13.61 -2.92
N GLU A 114 9.54 -14.18 -2.22
CA GLU A 114 9.31 -14.53 -0.83
C GLU A 114 9.20 -13.27 0.03
N ALA A 115 10.01 -12.26 -0.26
CA ALA A 115 9.92 -11.01 0.49
C ALA A 115 8.55 -10.37 0.29
N LEU A 116 8.06 -10.38 -0.94
CA LEU A 116 6.75 -9.80 -1.21
C LEU A 116 5.64 -10.64 -0.58
N ARG A 117 5.81 -11.94 -0.51
CA ARG A 117 4.82 -12.78 0.12
C ARG A 117 4.75 -12.47 1.61
N LEU A 118 5.89 -12.24 2.24
CA LEU A 118 5.90 -11.90 3.66
C LEU A 118 5.23 -10.54 3.88
N ALA A 119 5.46 -9.61 2.96
CA ALA A 119 4.83 -8.30 3.08
C ALA A 119 3.33 -8.44 2.93
N MET A 120 2.90 -9.31 2.04
CA MET A 120 1.49 -9.51 1.79
C MET A 120 0.75 -9.91 3.06
N HIS A 121 1.40 -10.68 3.91
CA HIS A 121 0.77 -11.13 5.14
C HIS A 121 0.56 -10.00 6.15
N LYS A 122 1.19 -8.85 5.93
CA LYS A 122 1.02 -7.73 6.84
C LYS A 122 -0.02 -6.75 6.35
N LEU A 123 -0.55 -7.00 5.17
CA LEU A 123 -1.51 -6.07 4.59
C LEU A 123 -2.92 -6.64 4.67
N PRO A 124 -3.91 -5.77 4.76
CA PRO A 124 -5.29 -6.21 4.91
C PRO A 124 -5.99 -6.50 3.59
N VAL A 125 -5.28 -6.38 2.50
CA VAL A 125 -5.90 -6.46 1.18
C VAL A 125 -5.32 -7.65 0.43
N LYS A 126 -6.11 -8.21 -0.46
CA LYS A 126 -5.63 -9.28 -1.30
C LYS A 126 -4.64 -8.73 -2.29
N CYS A 127 -3.54 -9.39 -2.46
CA CYS A 127 -2.44 -8.91 -3.29
C CYS A 127 -1.97 -9.98 -4.24
N LYS A 128 -1.23 -9.53 -5.24
CA LYS A 128 -0.67 -10.41 -6.22
C LYS A 128 0.76 -9.96 -6.49
N ILE A 129 1.66 -10.89 -6.66
CA ILE A 129 3.06 -10.58 -6.95
C ILE A 129 3.23 -10.63 -8.45
N VAL A 130 3.79 -9.57 -9.03
CA VAL A 130 3.99 -9.50 -10.46
C VAL A 130 5.42 -9.09 -10.76
N SER A 131 5.89 -9.43 -11.94
CA SER A 131 7.20 -8.97 -12.37
C SER A 131 6.98 -7.83 -13.35
N LYS A 132 8.02 -7.05 -13.55
CA LYS A 132 7.94 -5.96 -14.49
C LYS A 132 7.65 -6.52 -15.88
N ALA A 133 8.25 -7.64 -16.19
CA ALA A 133 8.02 -8.25 -17.48
C ALA A 133 6.57 -8.68 -17.64
N ASP A 134 5.96 -9.18 -16.56
CA ASP A 134 4.57 -9.57 -16.63
C ASP A 134 3.69 -8.40 -16.99
N LEU A 135 3.92 -7.27 -16.35
CA LEU A 135 3.09 -6.12 -16.58
C LEU A 135 3.31 -5.53 -17.96
N GLU A 136 4.54 -5.48 -18.39
CA GLU A 136 4.82 -4.93 -19.71
C GLU A 136 4.39 -5.87 -20.80
N GLY A 137 4.72 -7.12 -20.66
CA GLY A 137 4.36 -8.06 -21.71
C GLY A 137 2.89 -8.36 -21.72
N GLY A 138 2.25 -8.26 -20.58
CA GLY A 138 0.87 -8.58 -20.56
C GLY A 138 -0.02 -7.39 -20.61
N ALA A 139 0.47 -6.34 -21.10
CA ALA A 139 -0.29 -5.15 -21.11
C ALA A 139 -1.66 -5.36 -21.62
N GLY A 140 -1.80 -6.17 -22.56
CA GLY A 140 -3.10 -6.35 -23.06
C GLY A 140 -3.93 -7.22 -22.21
N SER A 141 -3.33 -7.93 -21.42
CA SER A 141 -4.10 -8.90 -20.75
C SER A 141 -4.61 -8.48 -19.44
N GLU A 142 -4.37 -7.54 -19.12
CA GLU A 142 -4.73 -7.28 -17.95
C GLU A 142 -5.91 -7.29 -17.73
N GLU A 143 -6.49 -7.57 -18.04
CA GLU A 143 -7.64 -7.61 -17.82
C GLU A 143 -7.93 -7.74 -16.73
#